data_7a537a61b6603e0b21bdfb5bdceded99
#
_entry.id   7a537a61b6603e0b21bdfb5bdceded99
#
_cell.length_a   1.000
_cell.length_b   1.000
_cell.length_c   1.000
_cell.angle_alpha   90.00
_cell.angle_beta   90.00
_cell.angle_gamma   90.00
#
_symmetry.space_group_name_H-M   'P 1'
#
loop_
_entity.id
_entity.type
_entity.pdbx_description
1 polymer ?
#
loop_
_entity_poly.entity_id
_entity_poly.type
_entity_poly.pdbx_seq_one_letter_code
_entity_poly.pdbx_strand_id
1 'polypeptide(L)'
;PIEQVGVYPRPEAQLDRFMFIVRMDYPQREEEIMIARQTTMGATAKLKKIINGTKMKQYQELVERIPVPEHVFELAVDLVRRTRPGTKDAPKWLKQSVQWGAGPRAIQFLIRGAKAHALISGNFITTTDDLEAVAEPVLYHRIITNFHARSEGITSSEVIRRLLEEARQEER
;
A
#
# COMPACT_ATOMS: atom_id res chain seq x y z
N PRO A 1 -18.43 -0.67 10.46
CA PRO A 1 -18.34 -1.30 9.14
C PRO A 1 -19.59 -2.00 8.65
N ILE A 2 -20.78 -1.64 9.19
CA ILE A 2 -22.07 -2.16 8.66
C ILE A 2 -22.58 -1.29 7.48
N GLU A 3 -21.81 -0.30 7.07
CA GLU A 3 -22.18 0.72 6.08
C GLU A 3 -22.08 0.29 4.61
N GLN A 4 -22.01 -1.01 4.32
CA GLN A 4 -21.97 -1.47 2.92
C GLN A 4 -23.35 -1.62 2.26
N VAL A 5 -24.43 -1.42 2.99
CA VAL A 5 -25.79 -1.48 2.42
C VAL A 5 -26.23 -0.07 2.05
N GLY A 6 -26.03 0.30 0.79
CA GLY A 6 -26.51 1.57 0.22
C GLY A 6 -25.44 2.47 -0.39
N VAL A 7 -24.15 2.14 -0.25
CA VAL A 7 -23.08 2.85 -0.96
C VAL A 7 -22.70 2.05 -2.20
N TYR A 8 -22.87 2.64 -3.38
CA TYR A 8 -22.34 2.06 -4.62
C TYR A 8 -20.85 1.78 -4.40
N PRO A 9 -20.38 0.51 -4.58
CA PRO A 9 -18.97 0.22 -4.52
C PRO A 9 -18.26 1.15 -5.51
N ARG A 10 -17.27 1.91 -5.04
CA ARG A 10 -16.51 2.80 -5.94
C ARG A 10 -15.93 1.94 -7.04
N PRO A 11 -16.12 2.31 -8.33
CA PRO A 11 -15.51 1.57 -9.42
C PRO A 11 -14.02 1.39 -9.18
N GLU A 12 -13.49 0.21 -9.40
CA GLU A 12 -12.08 -0.16 -9.19
C GLU A 12 -11.12 0.84 -9.85
N ALA A 13 -11.51 1.37 -11.03
CA ALA A 13 -10.78 2.42 -11.73
C ALA A 13 -10.66 3.74 -10.93
N GLN A 14 -11.57 4.01 -9.99
CA GLN A 14 -11.46 5.17 -9.09
C GLN A 14 -10.53 4.89 -7.93
N LEU A 15 -10.51 3.65 -7.42
CA LEU A 15 -9.61 3.23 -6.35
C LEU A 15 -8.14 3.28 -6.81
N ASP A 16 -7.85 2.97 -8.06
CA ASP A 16 -6.49 3.06 -8.62
C ASP A 16 -5.88 4.46 -8.55
N ARG A 17 -6.69 5.51 -8.38
CA ARG A 17 -6.20 6.91 -8.26
C ARG A 17 -5.67 7.25 -6.88
N PHE A 18 -6.02 6.48 -5.84
CA PHE A 18 -5.51 6.68 -4.49
C PHE A 18 -4.16 5.99 -4.32
N MET A 19 -3.20 6.69 -3.71
CA MET A 19 -1.85 6.17 -3.52
C MET A 19 -1.85 4.96 -2.60
N PHE A 20 -2.45 5.09 -1.42
CA PHE A 20 -2.49 4.07 -0.38
C PHE A 20 -3.92 3.69 -0.03
N ILE A 21 -4.10 2.45 0.41
CA ILE A 21 -5.22 2.03 1.21
C ILE A 21 -4.75 1.77 2.64
N VAL A 22 -5.48 2.30 3.60
CA VAL A 22 -5.26 2.04 5.02
C VAL A 22 -6.43 1.20 5.52
N ARG A 23 -6.13 -0.01 5.98
CA ARG A 23 -7.13 -0.88 6.60
C ARG A 23 -7.21 -0.54 8.08
N MET A 24 -8.42 -0.40 8.58
CA MET A 24 -8.68 -0.18 9.99
C MET A 24 -9.56 -1.30 10.51
N ASP A 25 -9.07 -1.97 11.52
CA ASP A 25 -9.82 -2.98 12.27
C ASP A 25 -10.49 -2.36 13.48
N TYR A 26 -11.31 -3.16 14.17
CA TYR A 26 -11.89 -2.74 15.44
C TYR A 26 -10.77 -2.53 16.47
N PRO A 27 -10.93 -1.52 17.35
CA PRO A 27 -10.00 -1.31 18.46
C PRO A 27 -9.95 -2.53 19.38
N GLN A 28 -8.83 -2.70 20.06
CA GLN A 28 -8.74 -3.71 21.12
C GLN A 28 -9.62 -3.31 22.30
N ARG A 29 -10.00 -4.29 23.15
CA ARG A 29 -10.92 -4.08 24.28
C ARG A 29 -10.49 -2.91 25.18
N GLU A 30 -9.20 -2.79 25.46
CA GLU A 30 -8.61 -1.74 26.29
C GLU A 30 -8.74 -0.36 25.63
N GLU A 31 -8.57 -0.30 24.32
CA GLU A 31 -8.75 0.92 23.53
C GLU A 31 -10.22 1.34 23.47
N GLU A 32 -11.14 0.38 23.31
CA GLU A 32 -12.58 0.67 23.35
C GLU A 32 -13.01 1.26 24.70
N ILE A 33 -12.49 0.73 25.82
CA ILE A 33 -12.73 1.28 27.16
C ILE A 33 -12.19 2.72 27.25
N MET A 34 -11.00 2.97 26.71
CA MET A 34 -10.40 4.31 26.70
C MET A 34 -11.22 5.29 25.85
N ILE A 35 -11.65 4.87 24.66
CA ILE A 35 -12.53 5.66 23.78
C ILE A 35 -13.84 6.00 24.50
N ALA A 36 -14.49 5.00 25.12
CA ALA A 36 -15.73 5.21 25.85
C ALA A 36 -15.56 6.23 26.97
N ARG A 37 -14.50 6.11 27.77
CA ARG A 37 -14.22 7.07 28.88
C ARG A 37 -13.97 8.47 28.35
N GLN A 38 -13.15 8.64 27.30
CA GLN A 38 -12.82 9.95 26.73
C GLN A 38 -14.03 10.64 26.12
N THR A 39 -14.89 9.90 25.43
CA THR A 39 -16.03 10.47 24.72
C THR A 39 -17.23 10.76 25.64
N THR A 40 -17.42 9.96 26.71
CA THR A 40 -18.58 10.14 27.63
C THR A 40 -18.28 11.08 28.78
N MET A 41 -17.01 11.30 29.16
CA MET A 41 -16.62 12.17 30.25
C MET A 41 -16.30 13.62 29.84
N GLY A 42 -16.61 14.01 28.62
CA GLY A 42 -16.47 15.40 28.14
C GLY A 42 -15.03 15.88 27.94
N ALA A 43 -14.07 14.99 27.92
CA ALA A 43 -12.66 15.33 27.65
C ALA A 43 -12.45 15.69 26.17
N THR A 44 -12.52 16.97 25.84
CA THR A 44 -12.20 17.46 24.50
C THR A 44 -10.69 17.63 24.36
N ALA A 45 -10.06 16.83 23.53
CA ALA A 45 -8.62 16.98 23.23
C ALA A 45 -8.37 18.32 22.53
N LYS A 46 -7.51 19.16 23.10
CA LYS A 46 -7.07 20.39 22.44
C LYS A 46 -6.03 20.06 21.38
N LEU A 47 -6.40 20.17 20.13
CA LEU A 47 -5.46 19.96 19.00
C LEU A 47 -4.48 21.13 18.91
N LYS A 48 -3.19 20.80 18.75
CA LYS A 48 -2.13 21.77 18.49
C LYS A 48 -1.76 21.72 17.02
N LYS A 49 -1.56 22.91 16.43
CA LYS A 49 -1.03 22.99 15.05
C LYS A 49 0.44 22.60 15.05
N ILE A 50 0.78 21.48 14.43
CA ILE A 50 2.14 20.94 14.39
C ILE A 50 2.90 21.45 13.16
N ILE A 51 2.25 21.46 11.98
CA ILE A 51 2.82 21.93 10.72
C ILE A 51 1.85 22.86 10.01
N ASN A 52 2.37 23.68 9.11
CA ASN A 52 1.59 24.55 8.22
C ASN A 52 1.77 24.12 6.75
N GLY A 53 0.99 24.71 5.84
CA GLY A 53 1.03 24.39 4.41
C GLY A 53 2.40 24.62 3.78
N THR A 54 3.14 25.64 4.23
CA THR A 54 4.50 25.93 3.73
C THR A 54 5.46 24.80 4.08
N LYS A 55 5.46 24.34 5.35
CA LYS A 55 6.27 23.17 5.75
C LYS A 55 5.87 21.89 5.01
N MET A 56 4.56 21.68 4.78
CA MET A 56 4.08 20.55 4.01
C MET A 56 4.69 20.53 2.59
N LYS A 57 4.68 21.68 1.90
CA LYS A 57 5.30 21.81 0.57
C LYS A 57 6.80 21.54 0.60
N GLN A 58 7.50 22.07 1.60
CA GLN A 58 8.94 21.80 1.78
C GLN A 58 9.23 20.31 1.94
N TYR A 59 8.43 19.58 2.72
CA TYR A 59 8.60 18.14 2.86
C TYR A 59 8.31 17.38 1.55
N GLN A 60 7.30 17.79 0.78
CA GLN A 60 7.04 17.22 -0.54
C GLN A 60 8.22 17.43 -1.49
N GLU A 61 8.79 18.63 -1.52
CA GLU A 61 9.99 18.94 -2.33
C GLU A 61 11.21 18.11 -1.88
N LEU A 62 11.38 17.88 -0.58
CA LEU A 62 12.45 17.00 -0.06
C LEU A 62 12.27 15.56 -0.56
N VAL A 63 11.05 15.01 -0.49
CA VAL A 63 10.77 13.67 -1.01
C VAL A 63 11.10 13.57 -2.50
N GLU A 64 10.77 14.59 -3.29
CA GLU A 64 11.08 14.59 -4.73
C GLU A 64 12.58 14.51 -5.02
N ARG A 65 13.42 15.08 -4.15
CA ARG A 65 14.89 15.10 -4.30
C ARG A 65 15.59 13.80 -3.90
N ILE A 66 14.91 12.90 -3.19
CA ILE A 66 15.52 11.61 -2.82
C ILE A 66 15.84 10.81 -4.08
N PRO A 67 17.09 10.43 -4.31
CA PRO A 67 17.48 9.64 -5.48
C PRO A 67 16.98 8.21 -5.36
N VAL A 68 16.67 7.62 -6.50
CA VAL A 68 16.24 6.23 -6.63
C VAL A 68 17.24 5.52 -7.55
N PRO A 69 17.96 4.51 -7.07
CA PRO A 69 18.83 3.69 -7.90
C PRO A 69 18.05 2.92 -8.96
N GLU A 70 18.70 2.60 -10.09
CA GLU A 70 18.05 1.92 -11.21
C GLU A 70 17.45 0.57 -10.82
N HIS A 71 18.16 -0.24 -10.05
CA HIS A 71 17.66 -1.54 -9.59
C HIS A 71 16.35 -1.43 -8.77
N VAL A 72 16.11 -0.30 -8.06
CA VAL A 72 14.85 -0.07 -7.35
C VAL A 72 13.71 0.26 -8.33
N PHE A 73 14.00 0.98 -9.43
CA PHE A 73 13.04 1.18 -10.50
C PHE A 73 12.68 -0.13 -11.19
N GLU A 74 13.69 -0.95 -11.50
CA GLU A 74 13.50 -2.27 -12.11
C GLU A 74 12.65 -3.17 -11.22
N LEU A 75 12.97 -3.26 -9.93
CA LEU A 75 12.19 -4.02 -8.97
C LEU A 75 10.72 -3.53 -8.90
N ALA A 76 10.47 -2.21 -8.89
CA ALA A 76 9.11 -1.68 -8.88
C ALA A 76 8.32 -2.06 -10.13
N VAL A 77 8.98 -2.01 -11.30
CA VAL A 77 8.38 -2.40 -12.58
C VAL A 77 8.08 -3.89 -12.59
N ASP A 78 9.05 -4.72 -12.22
CA ASP A 78 8.93 -6.17 -12.24
C ASP A 78 7.87 -6.65 -11.25
N LEU A 79 7.87 -6.13 -10.03
CA LEU A 79 6.85 -6.44 -9.04
C LEU A 79 5.43 -6.17 -9.58
N VAL A 80 5.21 -4.99 -10.17
CA VAL A 80 3.90 -4.64 -10.74
C VAL A 80 3.55 -5.51 -11.94
N ARG A 81 4.49 -5.79 -12.84
CA ARG A 81 4.27 -6.66 -14.02
C ARG A 81 3.92 -8.09 -13.59
N ARG A 82 4.58 -8.62 -12.58
CA ARG A 82 4.31 -9.93 -11.99
C ARG A 82 2.90 -10.06 -11.40
N THR A 83 2.24 -8.96 -11.03
CA THR A 83 0.84 -9.01 -10.55
C THR A 83 -0.17 -9.31 -11.66
N ARG A 84 0.20 -9.23 -12.94
CA ARG A 84 -0.72 -9.27 -14.09
C ARG A 84 -0.86 -10.68 -14.64
N PRO A 85 -1.98 -11.38 -14.39
CA PRO A 85 -2.17 -12.73 -14.89
C PRO A 85 -2.16 -12.74 -16.42
N GLY A 86 -1.48 -13.72 -17.01
CA GLY A 86 -1.41 -13.87 -18.48
C GLY A 86 -0.24 -13.17 -19.16
N THR A 87 0.57 -12.38 -18.45
CA THR A 87 1.84 -11.85 -18.97
C THR A 87 2.95 -12.90 -18.84
N LYS A 88 4.05 -12.71 -19.56
CA LYS A 88 5.23 -13.59 -19.50
C LYS A 88 5.92 -13.51 -18.13
N ASP A 89 5.84 -12.35 -17.49
CA ASP A 89 6.51 -12.06 -16.21
C ASP A 89 5.75 -12.62 -15.01
N ALA A 90 4.47 -12.98 -15.19
CA ALA A 90 3.63 -13.47 -14.11
C ALA A 90 3.99 -14.91 -13.72
N PRO A 91 4.18 -15.21 -12.42
CA PRO A 91 4.35 -16.57 -11.94
C PRO A 91 3.17 -17.47 -12.35
N LYS A 92 3.44 -18.76 -12.58
CA LYS A 92 2.39 -19.71 -13.02
C LYS A 92 1.21 -19.80 -12.05
N TRP A 93 1.49 -19.73 -10.74
CA TRP A 93 0.48 -19.78 -9.69
C TRP A 93 -0.45 -18.58 -9.68
N LEU A 94 0.02 -17.42 -10.17
CA LEU A 94 -0.76 -16.17 -10.11
C LEU A 94 -2.08 -16.27 -10.88
N LYS A 95 -2.10 -16.98 -12.01
CA LYS A 95 -3.32 -17.18 -12.82
C LYS A 95 -4.44 -17.88 -12.06
N GLN A 96 -4.09 -18.70 -11.07
CA GLN A 96 -5.04 -19.43 -10.24
C GLN A 96 -5.64 -18.56 -9.15
N SER A 97 -4.99 -17.43 -8.82
CA SER A 97 -5.35 -16.62 -7.66
C SER A 97 -5.79 -15.20 -8.00
N VAL A 98 -5.31 -14.63 -9.10
CA VAL A 98 -5.55 -13.22 -9.46
C VAL A 98 -6.39 -13.09 -10.71
N GLN A 99 -7.42 -12.26 -10.65
CA GLN A 99 -8.26 -11.87 -11.78
C GLN A 99 -7.68 -10.64 -12.50
N TRP A 100 -7.28 -9.62 -11.72
CA TRP A 100 -6.69 -8.38 -12.23
C TRP A 100 -5.47 -7.98 -11.40
N GLY A 101 -4.41 -7.59 -12.11
CA GLY A 101 -3.19 -7.05 -11.53
C GLY A 101 -3.09 -5.53 -11.62
N ALA A 102 -2.08 -4.98 -10.98
CA ALA A 102 -1.88 -3.53 -10.88
C ALA A 102 -1.48 -2.87 -12.20
N GLY A 103 -1.97 -1.66 -12.42
CA GLY A 103 -1.63 -0.81 -13.58
C GLY A 103 -0.31 -0.04 -13.40
N PRO A 104 0.13 0.71 -14.44
CA PRO A 104 1.39 1.48 -14.40
C PRO A 104 1.42 2.55 -13.29
N ARG A 105 0.27 3.06 -12.85
CA ARG A 105 0.19 4.03 -11.75
C ARG A 105 0.72 3.46 -10.43
N ALA A 106 0.60 2.15 -10.23
CA ALA A 106 1.17 1.48 -9.07
C ALA A 106 2.69 1.66 -8.99
N ILE A 107 3.41 1.60 -10.12
CA ILE A 107 4.86 1.83 -10.18
C ILE A 107 5.19 3.23 -9.66
N GLN A 108 4.47 4.24 -10.15
CA GLN A 108 4.67 5.63 -9.73
C GLN A 108 4.46 5.81 -8.22
N PHE A 109 3.45 5.15 -7.66
CA PHE A 109 3.14 5.23 -6.25
C PHE A 109 4.10 4.43 -5.38
N LEU A 110 4.59 3.29 -5.85
CA LEU A 110 5.66 2.53 -5.19
C LEU A 110 6.91 3.39 -5.06
N ILE A 111 7.37 3.98 -6.15
CA ILE A 111 8.57 4.83 -6.14
C ILE A 111 8.38 6.05 -5.23
N ARG A 112 7.26 6.77 -5.32
CA ARG A 112 6.99 7.92 -4.45
C ARG A 112 6.88 7.53 -2.98
N GLY A 113 6.23 6.41 -2.71
CA GLY A 113 6.11 5.88 -1.35
C GLY A 113 7.46 5.48 -0.77
N ALA A 114 8.28 4.77 -1.55
CA ALA A 114 9.62 4.37 -1.15
C ALA A 114 10.54 5.57 -0.85
N LYS A 115 10.51 6.62 -1.68
CA LYS A 115 11.23 7.87 -1.42
C LYS A 115 10.81 8.52 -0.08
N ALA A 116 9.50 8.56 0.19
CA ALA A 116 8.99 9.11 1.42
C ALA A 116 9.38 8.24 2.63
N HIS A 117 9.33 6.91 2.47
CA HIS A 117 9.73 5.96 3.51
C HIS A 117 11.22 6.10 3.84
N ALA A 118 12.10 6.16 2.83
CA ALA A 118 13.52 6.40 3.01
C ALA A 118 13.78 7.67 3.83
N LEU A 119 13.13 8.79 3.47
CA LEU A 119 13.31 10.07 4.17
C LEU A 119 12.84 10.00 5.63
N ILE A 120 11.69 9.35 5.91
CA ILE A 120 11.18 9.17 7.27
C ILE A 120 12.12 8.29 8.10
N SER A 121 12.72 7.29 7.47
CA SER A 121 13.73 6.40 8.09
C SER A 121 15.10 7.05 8.25
N GLY A 122 15.27 8.31 7.79
CA GLY A 122 16.55 9.05 7.89
C GLY A 122 17.55 8.72 6.79
N ASN A 123 17.12 8.03 5.73
CA ASN A 123 17.95 7.68 4.59
C ASN A 123 17.86 8.75 3.49
N PHE A 124 18.97 8.98 2.80
CA PHE A 124 19.06 9.95 1.70
C PHE A 124 19.07 9.30 0.31
N ILE A 125 18.85 8.00 0.25
CA ILE A 125 18.74 7.21 -0.97
C ILE A 125 17.68 6.14 -0.74
N THR A 126 16.90 5.86 -1.77
CA THR A 126 15.86 4.82 -1.72
C THR A 126 16.46 3.43 -1.87
N THR A 127 16.01 2.48 -1.07
CA THR A 127 16.44 1.09 -1.09
C THR A 127 15.30 0.15 -1.51
N THR A 128 15.61 -1.12 -1.75
CA THR A 128 14.60 -2.17 -1.98
C THR A 128 13.70 -2.36 -0.77
N ASP A 129 14.24 -2.28 0.46
CA ASP A 129 13.46 -2.36 1.70
C ASP A 129 12.41 -1.24 1.81
N ASP A 130 12.77 -0.02 1.37
CA ASP A 130 11.82 1.11 1.35
C ASP A 130 10.66 0.85 0.39
N LEU A 131 10.93 0.21 -0.75
CA LEU A 131 9.91 -0.16 -1.73
C LEU A 131 9.01 -1.27 -1.19
N GLU A 132 9.58 -2.28 -0.57
CA GLU A 132 8.84 -3.38 0.03
C GLU A 132 7.93 -2.92 1.17
N ALA A 133 8.41 -2.01 2.03
CA ALA A 133 7.64 -1.44 3.13
C ALA A 133 6.33 -0.76 2.67
N VAL A 134 6.30 -0.22 1.46
CA VAL A 134 5.11 0.45 0.90
C VAL A 134 4.35 -0.42 -0.11
N ALA A 135 4.84 -1.62 -0.41
CA ALA A 135 4.23 -2.47 -1.43
C ALA A 135 2.78 -2.85 -1.10
N GLU A 136 2.51 -3.29 0.12
CA GLU A 136 1.16 -3.70 0.51
C GLU A 136 0.15 -2.55 0.46
N PRO A 137 0.34 -1.39 1.11
CA PRO A 137 -0.62 -0.29 1.05
C PRO A 137 -0.81 0.28 -0.36
N VAL A 138 0.18 0.17 -1.26
CA VAL A 138 0.05 0.58 -2.67
C VAL A 138 -0.69 -0.45 -3.51
N LEU A 139 -0.39 -1.74 -3.36
CA LEU A 139 -0.86 -2.78 -4.28
C LEU A 139 -2.17 -3.43 -3.84
N TYR A 140 -2.50 -3.43 -2.56
CA TYR A 140 -3.63 -4.17 -1.99
C TYR A 140 -4.96 -3.94 -2.75
N HIS A 141 -5.31 -2.69 -3.03
CA HIS A 141 -6.55 -2.32 -3.70
C HIS A 141 -6.46 -2.35 -5.23
N ARG A 142 -5.33 -2.75 -5.78
CA ARG A 142 -5.05 -2.89 -7.22
C ARG A 142 -4.98 -4.32 -7.69
N ILE A 143 -4.85 -5.26 -6.75
CA ILE A 143 -4.82 -6.68 -7.04
C ILE A 143 -6.17 -7.27 -6.65
N ILE A 144 -6.89 -7.79 -7.63
CA ILE A 144 -8.19 -8.39 -7.43
C ILE A 144 -8.04 -9.90 -7.54
N THR A 145 -8.28 -10.57 -6.43
CA THR A 145 -8.29 -12.04 -6.40
C THR A 145 -9.53 -12.59 -7.10
N ASN A 146 -9.37 -13.73 -7.75
CA ASN A 146 -10.49 -14.43 -8.41
C ASN A 146 -11.38 -15.18 -7.39
N PHE A 147 -12.46 -15.79 -7.87
CA PHE A 147 -13.38 -16.51 -7.02
C PHE A 147 -12.72 -17.69 -6.30
N HIS A 148 -11.87 -18.45 -6.99
CA HIS A 148 -11.14 -19.59 -6.41
C HIS A 148 -10.26 -19.18 -5.23
N ALA A 149 -9.43 -18.16 -5.41
CA ALA A 149 -8.59 -17.62 -4.34
C ALA A 149 -9.42 -17.16 -3.12
N ARG A 150 -10.54 -16.48 -3.38
CA ARG A 150 -11.43 -16.02 -2.30
C ARG A 150 -12.07 -17.17 -1.54
N SER A 151 -12.44 -18.27 -2.21
CA SER A 151 -12.99 -19.46 -1.55
C SER A 151 -11.94 -20.21 -0.70
N GLU A 152 -10.67 -20.09 -1.04
CA GLU A 152 -9.54 -20.64 -0.28
C GLU A 152 -8.99 -19.67 0.79
N GLY A 153 -9.57 -18.47 0.93
CA GLY A 153 -9.14 -17.46 1.88
C GLY A 153 -7.88 -16.71 1.47
N ILE A 154 -7.41 -16.86 0.20
CA ILE A 154 -6.25 -16.15 -0.32
C ILE A 154 -6.61 -14.71 -0.57
N THR A 155 -5.96 -13.79 0.15
CA THR A 155 -6.17 -12.35 0.06
C THR A 155 -5.15 -11.68 -0.88
N SER A 156 -5.41 -10.41 -1.26
CA SER A 156 -4.43 -9.60 -1.99
C SER A 156 -3.13 -9.42 -1.21
N SER A 157 -3.19 -9.34 0.14
CA SER A 157 -2.00 -9.30 1.00
C SER A 157 -1.12 -10.53 0.84
N GLU A 158 -1.75 -11.72 0.82
CA GLU A 158 -1.03 -12.98 0.64
C GLU A 158 -0.34 -13.07 -0.73
N VAL A 159 -1.02 -12.61 -1.77
CA VAL A 159 -0.46 -12.51 -3.13
C VAL A 159 0.76 -11.59 -3.15
N ILE A 160 0.66 -10.40 -2.53
CA ILE A 160 1.76 -9.42 -2.48
C ILE A 160 2.94 -10.00 -1.71
N ARG A 161 2.70 -10.57 -0.53
CA ARG A 161 3.75 -11.19 0.30
C ARG A 161 4.52 -12.23 -0.49
N ARG A 162 3.81 -13.12 -1.17
CA ARG A 162 4.44 -14.18 -1.98
C ARG A 162 5.27 -13.64 -3.14
N LEU A 163 4.79 -12.59 -3.83
CA LEU A 163 5.54 -11.95 -4.90
C LEU A 163 6.83 -11.30 -4.40
N LEU A 164 6.79 -10.66 -3.22
CA LEU A 164 7.98 -10.06 -2.59
C LEU A 164 8.98 -11.13 -2.16
N GLU A 165 8.52 -12.25 -1.61
CA GLU A 165 9.39 -13.38 -1.23
C GLU A 165 10.11 -13.98 -2.45
N GLU A 166 9.39 -14.16 -3.56
CA GLU A 166 9.99 -14.64 -4.82
C GLU A 166 11.01 -13.63 -5.39
N ALA A 167 10.72 -12.32 -5.34
CA ALA A 167 11.67 -11.30 -5.78
C ALA A 167 12.97 -11.32 -4.96
N ARG A 168 12.88 -11.43 -3.64
CA ARG A 168 14.06 -11.55 -2.75
C ARG A 168 14.91 -12.80 -3.00
N GLN A 169 14.31 -13.88 -3.48
CA GLN A 169 15.05 -15.12 -3.79
C GLN A 169 15.84 -15.01 -5.09
N GLU A 170 15.35 -14.19 -6.03
CA GLU A 170 16.02 -13.98 -7.32
C GLU A 170 17.19 -12.97 -7.24
N GLU A 171 17.20 -12.11 -6.22
CA GLU A 171 18.30 -11.18 -5.95
C GLU A 171 19.51 -11.82 -5.24
N ARG A 172 19.37 -13.05 -4.73
CA ARG A 172 20.43 -13.82 -4.03
C ARG A 172 21.18 -14.73 -4.96
#